data_2c32232cd85faf0f01c39b4784f8202b
#
_entry.id   2c32232cd85faf0f01c39b4784f8202b
#
_cell.length_a   1.000
_cell.length_b   1.000
_cell.length_c   1.000
_cell.angle_alpha   90.00
_cell.angle_beta   90.00
_cell.angle_gamma   90.00
#
_symmetry.space_group_name_H-M   'P 1'
#
loop_
_entity.id
_entity.type
_entity.pdbx_description
1 polymer ?
#
loop_
_entity_poly.entity_id
_entity_poly.type
_entity_poly.pdbx_seq_one_letter_code
_entity_poly.pdbx_strand_id
1 'polypeptide(L)'
;QGMRRLTGFDAIADEEGFIVAYPQGIRRGWNSGPGGTPDDVAFLEALAAQLQARYAIDPDRIYATGLSAGGMMSQWLACESELLAAIAPVAGTLPTPSADACARTRPVPALFIHGTEDSIVPFGGGNAGPADGFRPAEENARLWAAANGCGTAFEVEQLEEAAPDDGTTATRITYAGCPDAGAVHFYRIDGGGHTWP
;
A
#
# COMPACT_ATOMS: atom_id res chain seq x y z
N GLN A 1 2.51 -11.55 14.79
CA GLN A 1 3.95 -11.90 14.91
C GLN A 1 4.65 -12.09 13.54
N GLY A 2 3.92 -12.47 12.46
CA GLY A 2 4.49 -12.68 11.13
C GLY A 2 5.04 -11.39 10.53
N MET A 3 4.21 -10.37 10.36
CA MET A 3 4.62 -9.08 9.76
C MET A 3 5.76 -8.41 10.52
N ARG A 4 5.72 -8.40 11.85
CA ARG A 4 6.79 -7.84 12.68
C ARG A 4 8.19 -8.40 12.37
N ARG A 5 8.26 -9.72 12.12
CA ARG A 5 9.53 -10.37 11.76
C ARG A 5 9.90 -10.14 10.29
N LEU A 6 8.90 -10.10 9.43
CA LEU A 6 9.09 -9.96 7.99
C LEU A 6 9.61 -8.57 7.60
N THR A 7 9.03 -7.53 8.20
CA THR A 7 9.35 -6.14 7.84
C THR A 7 10.55 -5.57 8.57
N GLY A 8 10.92 -6.12 9.74
CA GLY A 8 11.99 -5.57 10.56
C GLY A 8 11.76 -4.16 11.11
N PHE A 9 10.56 -3.61 10.99
CA PHE A 9 10.27 -2.22 11.36
C PHE A 9 10.51 -1.88 12.83
N ASP A 10 10.55 -2.86 13.75
CA ASP A 10 10.88 -2.57 15.15
C ASP A 10 12.26 -1.92 15.29
N ALA A 11 13.27 -2.46 14.61
CA ALA A 11 14.63 -1.91 14.67
C ALA A 11 14.69 -0.51 14.05
N ILE A 12 14.02 -0.32 12.92
CA ILE A 12 13.93 0.98 12.25
C ILE A 12 13.17 1.99 13.13
N ALA A 13 12.09 1.56 13.79
CA ALA A 13 11.31 2.41 14.68
C ALA A 13 12.12 2.87 15.90
N ASP A 14 12.96 1.97 16.46
CA ASP A 14 13.87 2.30 17.57
C ASP A 14 14.96 3.28 17.14
N GLU A 15 15.48 3.15 15.92
CA GLU A 15 16.52 4.02 15.37
C GLU A 15 15.98 5.40 14.97
N GLU A 16 14.85 5.43 14.25
CA GLU A 16 14.28 6.64 13.66
C GLU A 16 13.25 7.36 14.54
N GLY A 17 12.91 6.78 15.69
CA GLY A 17 12.04 7.40 16.69
C GLY A 17 10.58 7.51 16.29
N PHE A 18 10.00 6.46 15.68
CA PHE A 18 8.57 6.38 15.40
C PHE A 18 7.89 5.19 16.08
N ILE A 19 6.58 5.22 16.16
CA ILE A 19 5.77 4.12 16.71
C ILE A 19 5.29 3.24 15.56
N VAL A 20 5.54 1.93 15.64
CA VAL A 20 4.97 0.95 14.72
C VAL A 20 3.89 0.12 15.41
N ALA A 21 2.71 0.03 14.80
CA ALA A 21 1.62 -0.83 15.24
C ALA A 21 1.38 -1.94 14.21
N TYR A 22 1.17 -3.16 14.69
CA TYR A 22 0.84 -4.33 13.85
C TYR A 22 -0.57 -4.82 14.18
N PRO A 23 -1.61 -4.13 13.72
CA PRO A 23 -2.98 -4.57 13.95
C PRO A 23 -3.25 -5.88 13.22
N GLN A 24 -4.19 -6.65 13.73
CA GLN A 24 -4.59 -7.91 13.12
C GLN A 24 -6.09 -7.91 12.89
N GLY A 25 -6.49 -8.06 11.65
CA GLY A 25 -7.87 -8.26 11.27
C GLY A 25 -8.44 -9.61 11.77
N ILE A 26 -9.76 -9.70 11.87
CA ILE A 26 -10.45 -10.90 12.31
C ILE A 26 -10.13 -12.05 11.36
N ARG A 27 -9.78 -13.22 11.93
CA ARG A 27 -9.37 -14.42 11.19
C ARG A 27 -8.18 -14.18 10.26
N ARG A 28 -7.35 -13.16 10.56
CA ARG A 28 -6.19 -12.72 9.76
C ARG A 28 -6.55 -12.16 8.40
N GLY A 29 -7.78 -11.73 8.19
CA GLY A 29 -8.27 -11.06 6.99
C GLY A 29 -8.62 -9.61 7.26
N TRP A 30 -8.79 -8.85 6.20
CA TRP A 30 -9.23 -7.47 6.20
C TRP A 30 -10.39 -7.28 5.22
N ASN A 31 -11.37 -6.48 5.59
CA ASN A 31 -12.44 -6.05 4.70
C ASN A 31 -12.00 -4.77 3.98
N SER A 32 -11.39 -4.92 2.81
CA SER A 32 -10.89 -3.83 1.96
C SER A 32 -11.88 -3.52 0.82
N GLY A 33 -13.14 -3.29 1.15
CA GLY A 33 -14.17 -2.99 0.17
C GLY A 33 -15.48 -2.52 0.79
N PRO A 34 -16.42 -2.01 -0.03
CA PRO A 34 -17.66 -1.42 0.44
C PRO A 34 -18.55 -2.44 1.17
N GLY A 35 -19.14 -2.01 2.29
CA GLY A 35 -20.09 -2.81 3.07
C GLY A 35 -19.47 -4.01 3.81
N GLY A 36 -18.14 -4.07 3.91
CA GLY A 36 -17.44 -5.14 4.62
C GLY A 36 -17.79 -5.18 6.12
N THR A 37 -17.97 -6.38 6.66
CA THR A 37 -18.17 -6.61 8.11
C THR A 37 -17.18 -7.66 8.61
N PRO A 38 -16.42 -7.40 9.71
CA PRO A 38 -16.44 -6.17 10.52
C PRO A 38 -15.98 -4.92 9.77
N ASP A 39 -16.27 -3.75 10.30
CA ASP A 39 -15.80 -2.47 9.79
C ASP A 39 -14.32 -2.26 10.23
N ASP A 40 -13.41 -2.65 9.36
CA ASP A 40 -11.98 -2.57 9.64
C ASP A 40 -11.45 -1.13 9.51
N VAL A 41 -12.12 -0.24 8.76
CA VAL A 41 -11.78 1.19 8.70
C VAL A 41 -12.01 1.82 10.06
N ALA A 42 -13.22 1.68 10.61
CA ALA A 42 -13.56 2.20 11.95
C ALA A 42 -12.65 1.62 13.04
N PHE A 43 -12.26 0.34 12.94
CA PHE A 43 -11.29 -0.27 13.85
C PHE A 43 -9.92 0.41 13.80
N LEU A 44 -9.38 0.67 12.60
CA LEU A 44 -8.07 1.29 12.43
C LEU A 44 -8.08 2.77 12.84
N GLU A 45 -9.15 3.50 12.58
CA GLU A 45 -9.34 4.87 13.09
C GLU A 45 -9.39 4.92 14.63
N ALA A 46 -10.13 4.01 15.24
CA ALA A 46 -10.21 3.90 16.71
C ALA A 46 -8.86 3.52 17.32
N LEU A 47 -8.08 2.65 16.66
CA LEU A 47 -6.73 2.31 17.08
C LEU A 47 -5.81 3.53 17.03
N ALA A 48 -5.83 4.27 15.93
CA ALA A 48 -5.02 5.49 15.79
C ALA A 48 -5.39 6.53 16.87
N ALA A 49 -6.68 6.78 17.07
CA ALA A 49 -7.15 7.68 18.12
C ALA A 49 -6.71 7.24 19.52
N GLN A 50 -6.74 5.94 19.80
CA GLN A 50 -6.29 5.39 21.08
C GLN A 50 -4.79 5.57 21.30
N LEU A 51 -3.98 5.41 20.24
CA LEU A 51 -2.54 5.62 20.29
C LEU A 51 -2.21 7.11 20.47
N GLN A 52 -2.88 8.00 19.74
CA GLN A 52 -2.73 9.45 19.88
C GLN A 52 -3.09 9.95 21.29
N ALA A 53 -4.09 9.33 21.93
CA ALA A 53 -4.45 9.67 23.32
C ALA A 53 -3.38 9.27 24.34
N ARG A 54 -2.45 8.38 24.00
CA ARG A 54 -1.43 7.84 24.92
C ARG A 54 -0.03 8.34 24.63
N TYR A 55 0.23 8.71 23.40
CA TYR A 55 1.56 9.07 22.90
C TYR A 55 1.51 10.41 22.15
N ALA A 56 2.61 11.14 22.13
CA ALA A 56 2.75 12.37 21.37
C ALA A 56 2.94 12.04 19.88
N ILE A 57 1.85 11.71 19.20
CA ILE A 57 1.81 11.38 17.78
C ILE A 57 1.32 12.61 17.01
N ASP A 58 2.07 13.00 16.00
CA ASP A 58 1.67 14.01 15.04
C ASP A 58 0.54 13.45 14.15
N PRO A 59 -0.67 14.03 14.15
CA PRO A 59 -1.78 13.55 13.36
C PRO A 59 -1.53 13.60 11.85
N ASP A 60 -0.65 14.50 11.39
CA ASP A 60 -0.30 14.63 9.97
C ASP A 60 0.84 13.67 9.54
N ARG A 61 1.27 12.78 10.43
CA ARG A 61 2.35 11.82 10.20
C ARG A 61 1.95 10.38 10.52
N ILE A 62 0.75 9.99 10.12
CA ILE A 62 0.25 8.62 10.24
C ILE A 62 0.30 7.96 8.86
N TYR A 63 0.94 6.81 8.79
CA TYR A 63 1.19 6.09 7.55
C TYR A 63 0.67 4.65 7.64
N ALA A 64 0.30 4.07 6.52
CA ALA A 64 -0.07 2.65 6.47
C ALA A 64 0.72 1.91 5.39
N THR A 65 1.13 0.71 5.74
CA THR A 65 1.74 -0.26 4.81
C THR A 65 1.29 -1.67 5.14
N GLY A 66 1.47 -2.59 4.21
CA GLY A 66 1.17 -3.98 4.43
C GLY A 66 1.36 -4.82 3.19
N LEU A 67 1.57 -6.12 3.40
CA LEU A 67 1.67 -7.12 2.34
C LEU A 67 0.29 -7.66 2.00
N SER A 68 0.00 -7.90 0.70
CA SER A 68 -1.20 -8.62 0.24
C SER A 68 -2.48 -7.96 0.75
N ALA A 69 -3.32 -8.66 1.51
CA ALA A 69 -4.51 -8.10 2.14
C ALA A 69 -4.22 -6.85 3.01
N GLY A 70 -3.04 -6.76 3.63
CA GLY A 70 -2.62 -5.55 4.35
C GLY A 70 -2.34 -4.37 3.41
N GLY A 71 -1.78 -4.61 2.24
CA GLY A 71 -1.62 -3.61 1.19
C GLY A 71 -2.95 -3.15 0.60
N MET A 72 -3.91 -4.07 0.43
CA MET A 72 -5.29 -3.73 0.03
C MET A 72 -5.97 -2.88 1.11
N MET A 73 -5.83 -3.26 2.38
CA MET A 73 -6.42 -2.51 3.48
C MET A 73 -5.82 -1.11 3.64
N SER A 74 -4.51 -0.94 3.41
CA SER A 74 -3.89 0.40 3.45
C SER A 74 -4.45 1.32 2.35
N GLN A 75 -4.70 0.78 1.16
CA GLN A 75 -5.37 1.52 0.08
C GLN A 75 -6.84 1.83 0.44
N TRP A 76 -7.59 0.84 0.93
CA TRP A 76 -8.99 1.03 1.28
C TRP A 76 -9.16 2.05 2.42
N LEU A 77 -8.31 1.99 3.44
CA LEU A 77 -8.30 3.00 4.50
C LEU A 77 -8.05 4.41 3.97
N ALA A 78 -7.14 4.57 3.01
CA ALA A 78 -6.92 5.87 2.36
C ALA A 78 -8.07 6.32 1.46
N CYS A 79 -8.94 5.40 1.01
CA CYS A 79 -10.15 5.75 0.26
C CYS A 79 -11.30 6.24 1.15
N GLU A 80 -11.44 5.65 2.34
CA GLU A 80 -12.59 5.85 3.22
C GLU A 80 -12.32 6.81 4.39
N SER A 81 -11.03 7.15 4.64
CA SER A 81 -10.60 7.92 5.81
C SER A 81 -9.58 8.99 5.44
N GLU A 82 -9.60 10.10 6.17
CA GLU A 82 -8.59 11.16 6.07
C GLU A 82 -7.40 10.95 7.02
N LEU A 83 -7.33 9.80 7.67
CA LEU A 83 -6.32 9.49 8.69
C LEU A 83 -4.88 9.49 8.16
N LEU A 84 -4.66 9.03 6.92
CA LEU A 84 -3.33 8.69 6.44
C LEU A 84 -2.64 9.83 5.70
N ALA A 85 -1.42 10.16 6.09
CA ALA A 85 -0.54 11.08 5.37
C ALA A 85 0.04 10.46 4.09
N ALA A 86 0.32 9.15 4.07
CA ALA A 86 0.73 8.39 2.89
C ALA A 86 0.54 6.88 3.10
N ILE A 87 0.62 6.13 2.00
CA ILE A 87 0.55 4.66 2.02
C ILE A 87 1.71 4.02 1.26
N ALA A 88 2.06 2.78 1.66
CA ALA A 88 3.04 1.96 0.95
C ALA A 88 2.55 0.50 0.80
N PRO A 89 1.57 0.21 -0.07
CA PRO A 89 1.06 -1.14 -0.28
C PRO A 89 2.08 -2.03 -1.01
N VAL A 90 2.28 -3.25 -0.51
CA VAL A 90 3.18 -4.26 -1.09
C VAL A 90 2.37 -5.46 -1.56
N ALA A 91 2.59 -5.91 -2.79
CA ALA A 91 1.97 -7.09 -3.40
C ALA A 91 0.44 -7.16 -3.16
N GLY A 92 -0.24 -6.03 -3.29
CA GLY A 92 -1.68 -5.93 -3.02
C GLY A 92 -2.32 -4.81 -3.82
N THR A 93 -3.02 -5.13 -4.90
CA THR A 93 -3.89 -4.22 -5.62
C THR A 93 -5.32 -4.38 -5.12
N LEU A 94 -6.09 -3.30 -5.09
CA LEU A 94 -7.51 -3.40 -4.71
C LEU A 94 -8.25 -4.30 -5.70
N PRO A 95 -9.17 -5.15 -5.21
CA PRO A 95 -10.17 -5.77 -6.08
C PRO A 95 -10.93 -4.70 -6.88
N THR A 96 -11.32 -5.04 -8.11
CA THR A 96 -11.94 -4.08 -9.03
C THR A 96 -13.12 -3.31 -8.41
N PRO A 97 -14.09 -3.95 -7.73
CA PRO A 97 -15.20 -3.23 -7.11
C PRO A 97 -14.77 -2.24 -6.02
N SER A 98 -13.76 -2.60 -5.23
CA SER A 98 -13.22 -1.72 -4.19
C SER A 98 -12.46 -0.54 -4.79
N ALA A 99 -11.72 -0.79 -5.87
CA ALA A 99 -11.01 0.27 -6.58
C ALA A 99 -11.99 1.26 -7.26
N ASP A 100 -13.11 0.78 -7.79
CA ASP A 100 -14.14 1.61 -8.40
C ASP A 100 -14.94 2.42 -7.35
N ALA A 101 -15.12 1.88 -6.15
CA ALA A 101 -15.79 2.53 -5.04
C ALA A 101 -14.89 3.54 -4.29
N CYS A 102 -13.58 3.56 -4.56
CA CYS A 102 -12.62 4.45 -3.90
C CYS A 102 -12.84 5.91 -4.29
N ALA A 103 -13.49 6.68 -3.43
CA ALA A 103 -13.80 8.09 -3.64
C ALA A 103 -13.06 8.99 -2.67
N ARG A 104 -11.75 9.19 -2.90
CA ARG A 104 -10.94 10.07 -2.05
C ARG A 104 -11.31 11.53 -2.20
N THR A 105 -11.33 12.24 -1.08
CA THR A 105 -11.60 13.69 -1.03
C THR A 105 -10.33 14.53 -1.22
N ARG A 106 -9.15 13.92 -1.06
CA ARG A 106 -7.84 14.57 -1.18
C ARG A 106 -6.79 13.64 -1.81
N PRO A 107 -5.71 14.18 -2.38
CA PRO A 107 -4.55 13.40 -2.76
C PRO A 107 -3.94 12.67 -1.55
N VAL A 108 -3.51 11.44 -1.74
CA VAL A 108 -2.76 10.65 -0.74
C VAL A 108 -1.51 10.10 -1.40
N PRO A 109 -0.30 10.55 -1.02
CA PRO A 109 0.94 10.02 -1.54
C PRO A 109 1.01 8.51 -1.42
N ALA A 110 1.54 7.84 -2.43
CA ALA A 110 1.59 6.38 -2.45
C ALA A 110 2.89 5.85 -3.05
N LEU A 111 3.42 4.80 -2.41
CA LEU A 111 4.55 4.04 -2.89
C LEU A 111 4.12 2.58 -3.05
N PHE A 112 3.83 2.14 -4.27
CA PHE A 112 3.47 0.75 -4.56
C PHE A 112 4.70 -0.10 -4.80
N ILE A 113 4.70 -1.35 -4.32
CA ILE A 113 5.74 -2.33 -4.58
C ILE A 113 5.07 -3.63 -5.03
N HIS A 114 5.49 -4.19 -6.18
CA HIS A 114 4.90 -5.42 -6.69
C HIS A 114 5.88 -6.24 -7.52
N GLY A 115 5.91 -7.55 -7.27
CA GLY A 115 6.72 -8.50 -8.02
C GLY A 115 6.06 -8.95 -9.32
N THR A 116 6.83 -9.06 -10.41
CA THR A 116 6.30 -9.47 -11.72
C THR A 116 5.91 -10.95 -11.77
N GLU A 117 6.46 -11.78 -10.88
CA GLU A 117 6.14 -13.21 -10.76
C GLU A 117 5.20 -13.53 -9.59
N ASP A 118 4.46 -12.53 -9.10
CA ASP A 118 3.46 -12.73 -8.07
C ASP A 118 2.31 -13.63 -8.58
N SER A 119 2.23 -14.84 -8.06
CA SER A 119 1.23 -15.85 -8.42
C SER A 119 -0.04 -15.81 -7.57
N ILE A 120 -0.07 -14.97 -6.50
CA ILE A 120 -1.20 -14.88 -5.56
C ILE A 120 -2.03 -13.64 -5.86
N VAL A 121 -1.39 -12.47 -6.03
CA VAL A 121 -1.98 -11.25 -6.56
C VAL A 121 -1.26 -10.96 -7.87
N PRO A 122 -1.74 -11.47 -9.02
CA PRO A 122 -0.97 -11.44 -10.26
C PRO A 122 -0.65 -10.01 -10.70
N PHE A 123 0.61 -9.77 -11.08
CA PHE A 123 1.09 -8.49 -11.58
C PHE A 123 0.23 -7.94 -12.72
N GLY A 124 -0.13 -8.83 -13.67
CA GLY A 124 -1.02 -8.51 -14.78
C GLY A 124 -2.51 -8.44 -14.44
N GLY A 125 -2.86 -8.55 -13.15
CA GLY A 125 -4.26 -8.60 -12.72
C GLY A 125 -4.96 -9.92 -13.05
N GLY A 126 -6.29 -9.92 -12.99
CA GLY A 126 -7.11 -11.09 -13.34
C GLY A 126 -7.69 -11.83 -12.14
N ASN A 127 -8.21 -13.05 -12.41
CA ASN A 127 -9.11 -13.77 -11.50
C ASN A 127 -8.40 -14.73 -10.52
N ALA A 128 -7.27 -14.37 -9.94
CA ALA A 128 -6.61 -15.20 -8.92
C ALA A 128 -7.19 -15.04 -7.50
N GLY A 129 -8.31 -14.35 -7.35
CA GLY A 129 -8.91 -14.03 -6.04
C GLY A 129 -10.40 -13.75 -6.10
N PRO A 130 -10.88 -12.56 -5.73
CA PRO A 130 -12.29 -12.20 -5.75
C PRO A 130 -12.93 -12.42 -7.12
N ALA A 131 -14.24 -12.64 -7.16
CA ALA A 131 -14.98 -12.94 -8.39
C ALA A 131 -14.77 -11.93 -9.52
N ASP A 132 -14.48 -10.66 -9.17
CA ASP A 132 -14.29 -9.54 -10.12
C ASP A 132 -12.80 -9.27 -10.40
N GLY A 133 -11.89 -10.08 -9.87
CA GLY A 133 -10.46 -10.04 -10.12
C GLY A 133 -9.72 -8.86 -9.49
N PHE A 134 -8.41 -8.83 -9.74
CA PHE A 134 -7.51 -7.74 -9.35
C PHE A 134 -7.16 -6.88 -10.56
N ARG A 135 -6.97 -5.58 -10.34
CA ARG A 135 -6.38 -4.71 -11.36
C ARG A 135 -4.90 -5.05 -11.57
N PRO A 136 -4.38 -4.88 -12.81
CA PRO A 136 -2.94 -4.91 -13.04
C PRO A 136 -2.21 -3.93 -12.12
N ALA A 137 -1.05 -4.32 -11.59
CA ALA A 137 -0.32 -3.52 -10.61
C ALA A 137 0.07 -2.12 -11.13
N GLU A 138 0.56 -2.03 -12.37
CA GLU A 138 0.89 -0.75 -13.01
C GLU A 138 -0.37 0.11 -13.26
N GLU A 139 -1.48 -0.51 -13.65
CA GLU A 139 -2.75 0.21 -13.82
C GLU A 139 -3.26 0.76 -12.49
N ASN A 140 -3.17 -0.02 -11.41
CA ASN A 140 -3.54 0.43 -10.07
C ASN A 140 -2.74 1.68 -9.65
N ALA A 141 -1.41 1.68 -9.84
CA ALA A 141 -0.56 2.83 -9.55
C ALA A 141 -0.90 4.06 -10.45
N ARG A 142 -1.13 3.82 -11.75
CA ARG A 142 -1.51 4.88 -12.71
C ARG A 142 -2.85 5.53 -12.36
N LEU A 143 -3.86 4.74 -11.98
CA LEU A 143 -5.16 5.26 -11.56
C LEU A 143 -5.06 6.03 -10.23
N TRP A 144 -4.20 5.56 -9.32
CA TRP A 144 -3.90 6.29 -8.09
C TRP A 144 -3.24 7.64 -8.38
N ALA A 145 -2.26 7.68 -9.28
CA ALA A 145 -1.60 8.91 -9.71
C ALA A 145 -2.62 9.88 -10.36
N ALA A 146 -3.47 9.39 -11.26
CA ALA A 146 -4.52 10.20 -11.88
C ALA A 146 -5.50 10.79 -10.85
N ALA A 147 -5.93 10.00 -9.86
CA ALA A 147 -6.80 10.45 -8.79
C ALA A 147 -6.12 11.46 -7.83
N ASN A 148 -4.79 11.40 -7.71
CA ASN A 148 -3.99 12.38 -6.98
C ASN A 148 -3.75 13.67 -7.79
N GLY A 149 -4.19 13.75 -9.05
CA GLY A 149 -3.99 14.91 -9.91
C GLY A 149 -2.62 14.98 -10.59
N CYS A 150 -1.89 13.86 -10.66
CA CYS A 150 -0.64 13.79 -11.41
C CYS A 150 -0.91 13.88 -12.93
N GLY A 151 0.10 14.30 -13.68
CA GLY A 151 0.10 14.22 -15.16
C GLY A 151 0.17 12.77 -15.66
N THR A 152 0.14 12.62 -16.98
CA THR A 152 0.24 11.30 -17.63
C THR A 152 1.68 10.85 -17.87
N ALA A 153 2.64 11.76 -17.74
CA ALA A 153 4.07 11.46 -17.91
C ALA A 153 4.63 10.78 -16.65
N PHE A 154 5.61 9.94 -16.85
CA PHE A 154 6.37 9.29 -15.78
C PHE A 154 7.83 9.12 -16.17
N GLU A 155 8.69 9.02 -15.17
CA GLU A 155 10.10 8.70 -15.29
C GLU A 155 10.32 7.25 -14.89
N VAL A 156 11.22 6.56 -15.58
CA VAL A 156 11.59 5.17 -15.27
C VAL A 156 13.07 5.13 -14.95
N GLU A 157 13.41 4.57 -13.81
CA GLU A 157 14.77 4.40 -13.34
C GLU A 157 15.01 2.96 -12.92
N GLN A 158 16.01 2.32 -13.52
CA GLN A 158 16.52 1.05 -13.05
C GLN A 158 17.38 1.32 -11.81
N LEU A 159 17.02 0.72 -10.68
CA LEU A 159 17.77 0.90 -9.45
C LEU A 159 19.04 0.03 -9.44
N GLU A 160 20.04 0.48 -8.69
CA GLU A 160 21.24 -0.31 -8.43
C GLU A 160 20.86 -1.56 -7.63
N GLU A 161 21.43 -2.67 -8.02
CA GLU A 161 21.11 -3.98 -7.45
C GLU A 161 21.84 -4.15 -6.10
N ALA A 162 21.07 -4.22 -5.02
CA ALA A 162 21.60 -4.37 -3.67
C ALA A 162 21.96 -5.84 -3.34
N ALA A 163 21.34 -6.81 -4.04
CA ALA A 163 21.53 -8.25 -3.84
C ALA A 163 21.61 -8.99 -5.19
N PRO A 164 22.72 -8.90 -5.94
CA PRO A 164 22.83 -9.33 -7.34
C PRO A 164 22.60 -10.83 -7.58
N ASP A 165 22.61 -11.64 -6.53
CA ASP A 165 22.45 -13.10 -6.64
C ASP A 165 21.04 -13.60 -6.29
N ASP A 166 20.06 -12.72 -6.02
CA ASP A 166 18.70 -13.13 -5.63
C ASP A 166 17.75 -13.35 -6.81
N GLY A 167 18.20 -13.02 -8.03
CA GLY A 167 17.46 -13.22 -9.27
C GLY A 167 16.36 -12.16 -9.51
N THR A 168 16.37 -11.06 -8.76
CA THR A 168 15.43 -9.96 -8.92
C THR A 168 16.12 -8.67 -9.34
N THR A 169 15.41 -7.77 -9.99
CA THR A 169 15.85 -6.40 -10.24
C THR A 169 14.72 -5.42 -9.93
N ALA A 170 15.07 -4.21 -9.52
CA ALA A 170 14.09 -3.20 -9.14
C ALA A 170 14.07 -2.02 -10.09
N THR A 171 12.89 -1.68 -10.60
CA THR A 171 12.63 -0.51 -11.43
C THR A 171 11.71 0.44 -10.69
N ARG A 172 12.11 1.71 -10.53
CA ARG A 172 11.27 2.76 -10.00
C ARG A 172 10.57 3.52 -11.11
N ILE A 173 9.27 3.65 -11.01
CA ILE A 173 8.43 4.47 -11.89
C ILE A 173 7.89 5.63 -11.04
N THR A 174 8.22 6.86 -11.42
CA THR A 174 7.79 8.08 -10.72
C THR A 174 6.84 8.85 -11.60
N TYR A 175 5.61 9.04 -11.16
CA TYR A 175 4.61 9.82 -11.89
C TYR A 175 4.89 11.31 -11.74
N ALA A 176 4.91 12.02 -12.88
CA ALA A 176 5.26 13.43 -12.95
C ALA A 176 4.04 14.36 -12.81
N GLY A 177 4.29 15.62 -12.47
CA GLY A 177 3.25 16.65 -12.38
C GLY A 177 2.22 16.43 -11.29
N CYS A 178 2.55 15.64 -10.28
CA CYS A 178 1.72 15.52 -9.09
C CYS A 178 1.77 16.82 -8.27
N PRO A 179 0.69 17.21 -7.59
CA PRO A 179 0.75 18.24 -6.56
C PRO A 179 1.66 17.78 -5.41
N ASP A 180 2.19 18.72 -4.62
CA ASP A 180 3.15 18.42 -3.54
C ASP A 180 2.68 17.29 -2.58
N ALA A 181 1.39 17.26 -2.27
CA ALA A 181 0.77 16.25 -1.43
C ALA A 181 0.28 15.01 -2.19
N GLY A 182 0.67 14.80 -3.45
CA GLY A 182 0.10 13.77 -4.33
C GLY A 182 1.12 12.82 -4.96
N ALA A 183 2.39 12.82 -4.52
CA ALA A 183 3.44 12.01 -5.12
C ALA A 183 3.09 10.52 -5.21
N VAL A 184 3.34 9.91 -6.36
CA VAL A 184 3.11 8.47 -6.58
C VAL A 184 4.36 7.84 -7.20
N HIS A 185 4.82 6.77 -6.56
CA HIS A 185 5.90 5.93 -7.01
C HIS A 185 5.43 4.48 -7.14
N PHE A 186 5.96 3.79 -8.13
CA PHE A 186 5.74 2.36 -8.28
C PHE A 186 7.09 1.65 -8.44
N TYR A 187 7.36 0.71 -7.55
CA TYR A 187 8.53 -0.14 -7.58
C TYR A 187 8.13 -1.50 -8.16
N ARG A 188 8.54 -1.77 -9.38
CA ARG A 188 8.39 -3.05 -10.02
C ARG A 188 9.60 -3.91 -9.69
N ILE A 189 9.36 -5.07 -9.10
CA ILE A 189 10.41 -6.05 -8.80
C ILE A 189 10.34 -7.16 -9.84
N ASP A 190 11.19 -7.07 -10.86
CA ASP A 190 11.26 -8.08 -11.92
C ASP A 190 11.83 -9.38 -11.34
N GLY A 191 11.17 -10.52 -11.60
CA GLY A 191 11.46 -11.81 -10.97
C GLY A 191 10.92 -11.98 -9.55
N GLY A 192 10.41 -10.90 -8.93
CA GLY A 192 9.87 -10.93 -7.57
C GLY A 192 8.52 -11.65 -7.48
N GLY A 193 8.34 -12.48 -6.45
CA GLY A 193 7.10 -13.18 -6.13
C GLY A 193 6.23 -12.43 -5.13
N HIS A 194 5.29 -13.17 -4.49
CA HIS A 194 4.38 -12.65 -3.47
C HIS A 194 5.08 -12.54 -2.11
N THR A 195 5.92 -11.54 -1.93
CA THR A 195 6.73 -11.37 -0.72
C THR A 195 6.92 -9.90 -0.36
N TRP A 196 7.42 -9.65 0.84
CA TRP A 196 7.99 -8.38 1.25
C TRP A 196 9.39 -8.26 0.65
N PRO A 197 9.77 -7.15 0.01
CA PRO A 197 11.09 -6.94 -0.58
C PRO A 197 12.19 -6.78 0.47
#